data_7a3bb189cb4b49c8bc91133ac640e6bc
#
_entry.id   7a3bb189cb4b49c8bc91133ac640e6bc
#
_cell.length_a   1.000
_cell.length_b   1.000
_cell.length_c   1.000
_cell.angle_alpha   90.00
_cell.angle_beta   90.00
_cell.angle_gamma   90.00
#
_symmetry.space_group_name_H-M   'P 1'
#
loop_
_entity.id
_entity.type
_entity.pdbx_description
1 polymer ?
#
loop_
_entity_poly.entity_id
_entity_poly.type
_entity_poly.pdbx_seq_one_letter_code
_entity_poly.pdbx_strand_id
1 'polypeptide(L)' 'MKKVMTKEGVELRVEDSIIYTTDSKAFWRSGNMLIGNGKAMSYTCRSMDEAVDIVAALYGGKA' A
#
# COMPACT_ATOMS: atom_id res chain seq x y z
N MET A 1 -3.33 1.39 -14.18
CA MET A 1 -2.23 0.95 -13.28
C MET A 1 -1.38 2.13 -12.83
N LYS A 2 -1.05 2.20 -11.56
CA LYS A 2 -0.26 3.29 -10.98
C LYS A 2 0.97 2.69 -10.31
N LYS A 3 2.10 3.36 -10.43
CA LYS A 3 3.35 2.94 -9.81
C LYS A 3 3.90 4.06 -8.93
N VAL A 4 4.37 3.70 -7.75
CA VAL A 4 4.99 4.63 -6.80
C VAL A 4 6.28 4.00 -6.31
N MET A 5 7.36 4.77 -6.29
CA MET A 5 8.65 4.30 -5.76
C MET A 5 8.82 4.81 -4.34
N THR A 6 9.31 3.97 -3.45
CA THR A 6 9.57 4.35 -2.06
C THR A 6 11.03 4.73 -1.87
N LYS A 7 11.32 5.34 -0.73
CA LYS A 7 12.69 5.73 -0.39
C LYS A 7 13.62 4.55 -0.22
N GLU A 8 13.08 3.37 0.10
CA GLU A 8 13.87 2.14 0.21
C GLU A 8 14.01 1.41 -1.12
N GLY A 9 13.50 1.99 -2.21
CA GLY A 9 13.60 1.39 -3.53
C GLY A 9 12.57 0.32 -3.84
N VAL A 10 11.51 0.24 -3.05
CA VAL A 10 10.43 -0.69 -3.28
C VAL A 10 9.42 -0.06 -4.24
N GLU A 11 9.07 -0.76 -5.31
CA GLU A 11 8.02 -0.29 -6.22
C GLU A 11 6.67 -0.75 -5.73
N LEU A 12 5.75 0.19 -5.59
CA LEU A 12 4.35 -0.08 -5.26
C LEU A 12 3.54 0.01 -6.55
N ARG A 13 2.88 -1.08 -6.90
CA ARG A 13 2.07 -1.14 -8.10
C ARG A 13 0.60 -1.26 -7.70
N VAL A 14 -0.23 -0.34 -8.16
CA VAL A 14 -1.66 -0.33 -7.82
C VAL A 14 -2.45 -0.84 -9.04
N GLU A 15 -3.11 -1.97 -8.87
CA GLU A 15 -3.95 -2.58 -9.90
C GLU A 15 -5.22 -3.10 -9.23
N ASP A 16 -6.38 -2.80 -9.83
CA ASP A 16 -7.69 -3.30 -9.35
C ASP A 16 -7.90 -3.06 -7.86
N SER A 17 -7.50 -1.88 -7.39
CA SER A 17 -7.62 -1.48 -5.97
C SER A 17 -6.77 -2.32 -5.02
N ILE A 18 -5.75 -2.98 -5.54
CA ILE A 18 -4.78 -3.73 -4.72
C ILE A 18 -3.40 -3.12 -4.94
N ILE A 19 -2.66 -2.96 -3.86
CA ILE A 19 -1.29 -2.43 -3.89
C ILE A 19 -0.35 -3.62 -3.78
N TYR A 20 0.45 -3.84 -4.84
CA TYR A 20 1.45 -4.91 -4.86
C TYR A 20 2.84 -4.32 -4.62
N THR A 21 3.66 -5.05 -3.89
CA THR A 21 5.04 -4.64 -3.63
C THR A 21 6.00 -5.61 -4.29
N THR A 22 7.26 -5.16 -4.48
CA THR A 22 8.27 -6.02 -5.10
C THR A 22 8.74 -7.15 -4.18
N ASP A 23 8.43 -7.08 -2.88
CA ASP A 23 8.72 -8.16 -1.94
C ASP A 23 7.54 -9.13 -1.78
N SER A 24 6.67 -9.18 -2.80
CA SER A 24 5.60 -10.16 -2.91
C SER A 24 4.48 -10.01 -1.88
N LYS A 25 4.24 -8.79 -1.41
CA LYS A 25 3.14 -8.49 -0.51
C LYS A 25 2.01 -7.78 -1.24
N ALA A 26 0.80 -7.95 -0.75
CA ALA A 26 -0.37 -7.28 -1.30
C ALA A 26 -1.13 -6.58 -0.18
N PHE A 27 -1.57 -5.35 -0.46
CA PHE A 27 -2.32 -4.54 0.49
C PHE A 27 -3.58 -4.04 -0.21
N TRP A 28 -4.69 -4.01 0.51
CA TRP A 28 -5.92 -3.45 -0.04
C TRP A 28 -6.74 -2.82 1.08
N ARG A 29 -7.76 -2.08 0.67
CA ARG A 29 -8.65 -1.40 1.61
C ARG A 29 -9.95 -2.20 1.74
N SER A 30 -10.35 -2.47 2.99
CA SER A 30 -11.64 -3.09 3.30
C SER A 30 -12.40 -2.09 4.17
N GLY A 31 -13.41 -1.43 3.60
CA GLY A 31 -14.05 -0.31 4.25
C GLY A 31 -13.02 0.80 4.49
N ASN A 32 -12.81 1.18 5.73
CA ASN A 32 -11.80 2.17 6.11
C ASN A 32 -10.57 1.54 6.75
N MET A 33 -10.40 0.23 6.59
CA MET A 33 -9.30 -0.50 7.20
C MET A 33 -8.33 -0.99 6.14
N LEU A 34 -7.05 -0.88 6.42
CA LEU A 34 -6.01 -1.42 5.56
C LEU A 34 -5.77 -2.88 5.89
N ILE A 35 -5.82 -3.73 4.87
CA ILE A 35 -5.50 -5.15 4.99
C ILE A 35 -4.15 -5.37 4.34
N GLY A 36 -3.21 -5.94 5.08
CA GLY A 36 -1.88 -6.23 4.55
C GLY A 36 -1.63 -7.72 4.53
N ASN A 37 -1.40 -8.26 3.35
CA ASN A 37 -1.07 -9.67 3.14
C ASN A 37 -2.08 -10.61 3.78
N GLY A 38 -3.37 -10.24 3.71
CA GLY A 38 -4.46 -11.06 4.24
C GLY A 38 -4.80 -10.81 5.70
N LYS A 39 -4.13 -9.88 6.37
CA LYS A 39 -4.37 -9.58 7.78
C LYS A 39 -4.74 -8.11 7.97
N ALA A 40 -5.68 -7.85 8.88
CA ALA A 40 -6.06 -6.49 9.22
C ALA A 40 -4.89 -5.79 9.91
N MET A 41 -4.58 -4.58 9.44
CA MET A 41 -3.54 -3.75 10.04
C MET A 41 -4.21 -2.66 10.88
N SER A 42 -3.45 -2.07 11.80
CA SER A 42 -3.98 -1.04 12.72
C SER A 42 -4.01 0.34 12.07
N TYR A 43 -4.27 0.40 10.76
CA TYR A 43 -4.32 1.67 10.03
C TYR A 43 -5.72 1.91 9.49
N THR A 44 -6.14 3.17 9.56
CA THR A 44 -7.40 3.61 8.96
C THR A 44 -7.06 4.35 7.67
N CYS A 45 -7.73 3.99 6.57
CA CYS A 45 -7.55 4.67 5.30
C CYS A 45 -8.90 4.89 4.64
N ARG A 46 -9.15 6.12 4.21
CA ARG A 46 -10.45 6.50 3.63
C ARG A 46 -10.47 6.44 2.12
N SER A 47 -9.31 6.28 1.49
CA SER A 47 -9.20 6.23 0.05
C SER A 47 -8.00 5.38 -0.34
N MET A 48 -7.93 5.01 -1.62
CA MET A 48 -6.76 4.29 -2.12
C MET A 48 -5.50 5.15 -2.05
N ASP A 49 -5.61 6.47 -2.22
CA ASP A 49 -4.45 7.35 -2.10
C ASP A 49 -3.89 7.32 -0.67
N GLU A 50 -4.76 7.34 0.34
CA GLU A 50 -4.31 7.20 1.72
C GLU A 50 -3.68 5.83 1.96
N ALA A 51 -4.26 4.78 1.40
CA ALA A 51 -3.71 3.43 1.53
C ALA A 51 -2.31 3.35 0.92
N VAL A 52 -2.11 3.94 -0.25
CA VAL A 52 -0.79 3.99 -0.90
C VAL A 52 0.20 4.76 -0.03
N ASP A 53 -0.22 5.88 0.56
CA ASP A 53 0.65 6.67 1.43
C ASP A 53 1.08 5.86 2.66
N ILE A 54 0.15 5.12 3.26
CA ILE A 54 0.46 4.29 4.43
C ILE A 54 1.44 3.19 4.05
N VAL A 55 1.18 2.47 2.95
CA VAL A 55 2.08 1.40 2.51
C VAL A 55 3.45 1.97 2.17
N ALA A 56 3.51 3.11 1.49
CA ALA A 56 4.79 3.75 1.19
C ALA A 56 5.55 4.09 2.47
N ALA A 57 4.85 4.57 3.51
CA ALA A 57 5.49 4.90 4.78
C ALA A 57 6.13 3.69 5.45
N LEU A 58 5.60 2.50 5.22
CA LEU A 58 6.21 1.26 5.74
C LEU A 58 7.57 0.98 5.09
N TYR A 59 7.85 1.60 3.95
CA TYR A 59 9.10 1.46 3.21
C TYR A 59 9.86 2.79 3.14
N GLY A 60 9.76 3.59 4.16
CA GLY A 60 10.52 4.83 4.28
C GLY A 60 9.85 6.06 3.69
N GLY A 61 8.65 5.91 3.12
CA GLY A 61 7.91 7.00 2.50
C GLY A 61 8.12 7.05 0.99
N LYS A 62 7.41 7.94 0.32
CA LYS A 62 7.56 8.12 -1.12
C LYS A 62 8.89 8.78 -1.46
N ALA A 63 9.51 8.30 -2.51
CA ALA A 63 10.75 8.87 -3.00
C ALA A 63 10.54 10.27 -3.57
#